data_f4c7d33b9cf55e592073dcf38a85afb4
#
_entry.id   f4c7d33b9cf55e592073dcf38a85afb4
#
_cell.length_a   1.000
_cell.length_b   1.000
_cell.length_c   1.000
_cell.angle_alpha   90.00
_cell.angle_beta   90.00
_cell.angle_gamma   90.00
#
_symmetry.space_group_name_H-M   'P 1'
#
loop_
_entity.id
_entity.type
_entity.pdbx_description
1 polymer ?
#
loop_
_entity_poly.entity_id
_entity_poly.type
_entity_poly.pdbx_seq_one_letter_code
_entity_poly.pdbx_strand_id
1 'polypeptide(L)'
;MSTYFPRSLLALAALALGACAVVPSGPSVMALPGTGKSFDQFRSDDYNCRQYAFGQVGGVSTQDAANTSAVGSTVLTTALGAAAGAAFGGGEGAAVGAGVGLLTGAAIGTGTAQASGYATQQRYDGAYVQCMYASGHKVPVYGNVTYGAPRPAARAYYYPPPPPPPGYYRPY
;
A
#
# COMPACT_ATOMS: atom_id res chain seq x y z
N MET A 1 35.54 5.51 36.06
CA MET A 1 34.32 6.04 35.42
C MET A 1 34.54 6.27 33.93
N SER A 2 34.67 5.29 33.04
CA SER A 2 34.80 5.68 31.63
C SER A 2 34.80 4.55 30.58
N THR A 3 34.29 3.38 30.86
CA THR A 3 34.33 2.27 29.86
C THR A 3 32.95 1.86 29.34
N TYR A 4 31.87 2.46 29.86
CA TYR A 4 30.50 2.16 29.43
C TYR A 4 30.00 3.04 28.28
N PHE A 5 30.58 4.25 28.13
CA PHE A 5 30.20 5.23 27.13
C PHE A 5 30.40 4.77 25.66
N PRO A 6 31.53 4.12 25.29
CA PRO A 6 31.74 3.70 23.91
C PRO A 6 30.88 2.49 23.50
N ARG A 7 30.50 1.63 24.45
CA ARG A 7 29.63 0.46 24.14
C ARG A 7 28.20 0.86 23.88
N SER A 8 27.68 1.86 24.59
CA SER A 8 26.34 2.41 24.38
C SER A 8 26.23 3.14 23.05
N LEU A 9 27.26 3.90 22.66
CA LEU A 9 27.32 4.57 21.35
C LEU A 9 27.41 3.58 20.18
N LEU A 10 28.15 2.48 20.33
CA LEU A 10 28.23 1.42 19.33
C LEU A 10 26.89 0.68 19.16
N ALA A 11 26.18 0.43 20.27
CA ALA A 11 24.85 -0.17 20.22
C ALA A 11 23.81 0.73 19.55
N LEU A 12 23.85 2.05 19.84
CA LEU A 12 22.99 3.03 19.17
C LEU A 12 23.30 3.13 17.66
N ALA A 13 24.57 3.14 17.27
CA ALA A 13 25.00 3.16 15.89
C ALA A 13 24.57 1.90 15.11
N ALA A 14 24.66 0.73 15.76
CA ALA A 14 24.21 -0.55 15.17
C ALA A 14 22.67 -0.59 14.97
N LEU A 15 21.89 -0.01 15.89
CA LEU A 15 20.44 0.14 15.74
C LEU A 15 20.07 1.09 14.61
N ALA A 16 20.83 2.15 14.40
CA ALA A 16 20.57 3.12 13.32
C ALA A 16 20.83 2.55 11.92
N LEU A 17 21.74 1.59 11.76
CA LEU A 17 22.04 0.96 10.47
C LEU A 17 20.99 -0.08 10.04
N GLY A 18 20.20 -0.62 10.97
CA GLY A 18 19.15 -1.60 10.67
C GLY A 18 17.84 -0.99 10.12
N ALA A 19 17.70 0.34 10.12
CA ALA A 19 16.43 1.01 9.77
C ALA A 19 16.24 1.29 8.27
N CYS A 20 17.21 1.00 7.41
CA CYS A 20 17.09 1.20 5.95
C CYS A 20 16.41 -0.01 5.28
N ALA A 21 15.11 -0.17 5.43
CA ALA A 21 14.34 -1.02 4.54
C ALA A 21 14.23 -0.34 3.18
N VAL A 22 14.96 -0.83 2.19
CA VAL A 22 14.81 -0.37 0.79
C VAL A 22 13.49 -0.94 0.26
N VAL A 23 12.46 -0.11 0.18
CA VAL A 23 11.20 -0.47 -0.46
C VAL A 23 11.32 -0.14 -1.95
N PRO A 24 11.08 -1.10 -2.86
CA PRO A 24 11.15 -0.86 -4.30
C PRO A 24 10.19 0.27 -4.72
N SER A 25 10.67 1.19 -5.56
CA SER A 25 9.88 2.34 -6.06
C SER A 25 9.18 2.07 -7.40
N GLY A 26 9.08 0.80 -7.82
CA GLY A 26 8.47 0.38 -9.07
C GLY A 26 7.48 -0.78 -8.89
N PRO A 27 6.86 -1.26 -9.98
CA PRO A 27 5.94 -2.40 -9.91
C PRO A 27 6.68 -3.65 -9.43
N SER A 28 6.08 -4.35 -8.46
CA SER A 28 6.59 -5.63 -7.96
C SER A 28 6.17 -6.80 -8.85
N VAL A 29 5.32 -6.55 -9.83
CA VAL A 29 4.80 -7.52 -10.78
C VAL A 29 5.50 -7.39 -12.14
N MET A 30 5.73 -8.52 -12.80
CA MET A 30 6.31 -8.56 -14.14
C MET A 30 5.17 -8.57 -15.18
N ALA A 31 5.17 -7.62 -16.09
CA ALA A 31 4.30 -7.61 -17.26
C ALA A 31 5.05 -8.15 -18.48
N LEU A 32 4.33 -8.77 -19.40
CA LEU A 32 4.87 -9.29 -20.65
C LEU A 32 4.10 -8.68 -21.84
N PRO A 33 4.75 -8.47 -22.99
CA PRO A 33 4.09 -7.97 -24.17
C PRO A 33 2.85 -8.83 -24.55
N GLY A 34 1.77 -8.15 -24.92
CA GLY A 34 0.59 -8.79 -25.45
C GLY A 34 0.81 -9.40 -26.83
N THR A 35 -0.09 -10.26 -27.26
CA THR A 35 -0.01 -10.88 -28.58
C THR A 35 -0.11 -9.81 -29.67
N GLY A 36 0.87 -9.77 -30.58
CA GLY A 36 0.93 -8.80 -31.68
C GLY A 36 1.46 -7.42 -31.28
N LYS A 37 1.88 -7.19 -30.04
CA LYS A 37 2.51 -5.95 -29.60
C LYS A 37 4.03 -5.99 -29.79
N SER A 38 4.61 -4.90 -30.33
CA SER A 38 6.06 -4.75 -30.39
C SER A 38 6.64 -4.42 -29.01
N PHE A 39 7.93 -4.68 -28.84
CA PHE A 39 8.60 -4.37 -27.57
C PHE A 39 8.65 -2.86 -27.30
N ASP A 40 8.78 -2.03 -28.34
CA ASP A 40 8.77 -0.56 -28.19
C ASP A 40 7.40 -0.06 -27.73
N GLN A 41 6.33 -0.63 -28.26
CA GLN A 41 4.98 -0.34 -27.78
C GLN A 41 4.79 -0.77 -26.33
N PHE A 42 5.30 -1.95 -25.95
CA PHE A 42 5.28 -2.41 -24.56
C PHE A 42 6.02 -1.43 -23.64
N ARG A 43 7.19 -0.94 -24.01
CA ARG A 43 7.94 0.02 -23.18
C ARG A 43 7.21 1.34 -23.01
N SER A 44 6.57 1.83 -24.07
CA SER A 44 5.76 3.05 -24.01
C SER A 44 4.55 2.87 -23.08
N ASP A 45 3.84 1.76 -23.23
CA ASP A 45 2.68 1.43 -22.40
C ASP A 45 3.12 1.19 -20.94
N ASP A 46 4.24 0.52 -20.68
CA ASP A 46 4.82 0.32 -19.34
C ASP A 46 5.13 1.65 -18.67
N TYR A 47 5.77 2.58 -19.38
CA TYR A 47 6.07 3.90 -18.84
C TYR A 47 4.79 4.66 -18.47
N ASN A 48 3.81 4.71 -19.36
CA ASN A 48 2.53 5.38 -19.11
C ASN A 48 1.77 4.75 -17.93
N CYS A 49 1.77 3.43 -17.85
CA CYS A 49 1.10 2.71 -16.76
C CYS A 49 1.79 2.90 -15.41
N ARG A 50 3.10 3.05 -15.36
CA ARG A 50 3.83 3.44 -14.14
C ARG A 50 3.44 4.84 -13.68
N GLN A 51 3.35 5.81 -14.60
CA GLN A 51 2.91 7.16 -14.27
C GLN A 51 1.46 7.18 -13.76
N TYR A 52 0.58 6.42 -14.42
CA TYR A 52 -0.79 6.25 -13.97
C TYR A 52 -0.85 5.67 -12.54
N ALA A 53 -0.14 4.56 -12.29
CA ALA A 53 -0.10 3.92 -10.98
C ALA A 53 0.45 4.84 -9.89
N PHE A 54 1.49 5.63 -10.21
CA PHE A 54 2.04 6.62 -9.29
C PHE A 54 1.02 7.71 -8.93
N GLY A 55 0.24 8.18 -9.91
CA GLY A 55 -0.86 9.12 -9.68
C GLY A 55 -1.96 8.54 -8.77
N GLN A 56 -2.26 7.24 -8.89
CA GLN A 56 -3.29 6.58 -8.08
C GLN A 56 -2.92 6.44 -6.59
N VAL A 57 -1.63 6.45 -6.27
CA VAL A 57 -1.14 6.48 -4.88
C VAL A 57 -0.88 7.91 -4.38
N GLY A 58 -1.42 8.91 -5.07
CA GLY A 58 -1.29 10.32 -4.69
C GLY A 58 0.09 10.93 -4.97
N GLY A 59 0.87 10.35 -5.88
CA GLY A 59 2.23 10.79 -6.19
C GLY A 59 3.23 10.54 -5.05
N VAL A 60 2.86 9.74 -4.05
CA VAL A 60 3.70 9.39 -2.91
C VAL A 60 4.37 8.06 -3.19
N SER A 61 5.70 8.00 -3.09
CA SER A 61 6.41 6.73 -3.20
C SER A 61 6.14 5.85 -1.98
N THR A 62 6.26 4.54 -2.15
CA THR A 62 6.15 3.57 -1.04
C THR A 62 7.16 3.88 0.07
N GLN A 63 8.34 4.39 -0.30
CA GLN A 63 9.39 4.81 0.63
C GLN A 63 8.96 6.03 1.44
N ASP A 64 8.37 7.04 0.81
CA ASP A 64 7.92 8.25 1.50
C ASP A 64 6.76 7.94 2.44
N ALA A 65 5.83 7.08 2.02
CA ALA A 65 4.74 6.62 2.89
C ALA A 65 5.27 5.87 4.12
N ALA A 66 6.25 4.98 3.94
CA ALA A 66 6.90 4.25 5.03
C ALA A 66 7.63 5.20 5.99
N ASN A 67 8.45 6.12 5.45
CA ASN A 67 9.21 7.08 6.24
C ASN A 67 8.30 8.02 7.05
N THR A 68 7.24 8.54 6.44
CA THR A 68 6.28 9.40 7.12
C THR A 68 5.61 8.70 8.29
N SER A 69 5.23 7.43 8.12
CA SER A 69 4.61 6.65 9.18
C SER A 69 5.59 6.32 10.32
N ALA A 70 6.85 6.01 10.00
CA ALA A 70 7.88 5.72 10.99
C ALA A 70 8.20 6.96 11.83
N VAL A 71 8.43 8.11 11.18
CA VAL A 71 8.75 9.37 11.86
C VAL A 71 7.58 9.84 12.71
N GLY A 72 6.35 9.78 12.18
CA GLY A 72 5.15 10.20 12.91
C GLY A 72 4.94 9.45 14.22
N SER A 73 5.05 8.12 14.20
CA SER A 73 4.90 7.29 15.41
C SER A 73 6.03 7.53 16.42
N THR A 74 7.26 7.68 15.95
CA THR A 74 8.41 7.91 16.82
C THR A 74 8.33 9.29 17.53
N VAL A 75 7.99 10.34 16.81
CA VAL A 75 7.83 11.69 17.39
C VAL A 75 6.69 11.70 18.42
N LEU A 76 5.56 11.11 18.10
CA LEU A 76 4.41 11.09 19.02
C LEU A 76 4.72 10.34 20.32
N THR A 77 5.30 9.14 20.25
CA THR A 77 5.62 8.34 21.44
C THR A 77 6.74 8.96 22.27
N THR A 78 7.71 9.62 21.62
CA THR A 78 8.77 10.36 22.33
C THR A 78 8.19 11.55 23.10
N ALA A 79 7.30 12.33 22.50
CA ALA A 79 6.65 13.46 23.14
C ALA A 79 5.75 13.01 24.32
N LEU A 80 4.97 11.96 24.15
CA LEU A 80 4.15 11.39 25.21
C LEU A 80 5.00 10.82 26.35
N GLY A 81 6.07 10.11 26.04
CA GLY A 81 7.01 9.59 27.04
C GLY A 81 7.70 10.71 27.83
N ALA A 82 8.13 11.78 27.15
CA ALA A 82 8.72 12.95 27.81
C ALA A 82 7.72 13.66 28.73
N ALA A 83 6.49 13.87 28.28
CA ALA A 83 5.44 14.53 29.07
C ALA A 83 5.06 13.70 30.32
N ALA A 84 4.88 12.40 30.18
CA ALA A 84 4.61 11.50 31.31
C ALA A 84 5.78 11.46 32.26
N GLY A 85 7.01 11.31 31.78
CA GLY A 85 8.23 11.31 32.59
C GLY A 85 8.41 12.61 33.36
N ALA A 86 8.11 13.77 32.73
CA ALA A 86 8.17 15.06 33.39
C ALA A 86 7.19 15.20 34.56
N ALA A 87 5.98 14.62 34.43
CA ALA A 87 4.97 14.67 35.46
C ALA A 87 5.36 13.92 36.75
N PHE A 88 6.17 12.86 36.65
CA PHE A 88 6.58 12.05 37.79
C PHE A 88 7.99 12.37 38.32
N GLY A 89 8.90 12.87 37.48
CA GLY A 89 10.32 13.03 37.82
C GLY A 89 10.94 14.37 37.37
N GLY A 90 10.12 15.35 36.97
CA GLY A 90 10.62 16.61 36.49
C GLY A 90 11.51 16.48 35.26
N GLY A 91 12.59 17.29 35.20
CA GLY A 91 13.51 17.30 34.05
C GLY A 91 14.22 15.94 33.80
N GLU A 92 14.66 15.27 34.87
CA GLU A 92 15.31 13.97 34.75
C GLU A 92 14.33 12.88 34.30
N GLY A 93 13.12 12.90 34.82
CA GLY A 93 12.03 12.04 34.39
C GLY A 93 11.65 12.23 32.92
N ALA A 94 11.63 13.49 32.45
CA ALA A 94 11.39 13.81 31.04
C ALA A 94 12.45 13.18 30.11
N ALA A 95 13.72 13.24 30.49
CA ALA A 95 14.81 12.67 29.70
C ALA A 95 14.70 11.13 29.60
N VAL A 96 14.42 10.46 30.74
CA VAL A 96 14.21 9.00 30.76
C VAL A 96 12.97 8.61 29.98
N GLY A 97 11.86 9.33 30.18
CA GLY A 97 10.59 9.09 29.47
C GLY A 97 10.71 9.32 27.97
N ALA A 98 11.45 10.34 27.53
CA ALA A 98 11.73 10.55 26.11
C ALA A 98 12.53 9.39 25.51
N GLY A 99 13.55 8.90 26.24
CA GLY A 99 14.36 7.74 25.82
C GLY A 99 13.52 6.46 25.65
N VAL A 100 12.65 6.16 26.61
CA VAL A 100 11.74 5.03 26.53
C VAL A 100 10.73 5.22 25.41
N GLY A 101 10.15 6.43 25.25
CA GLY A 101 9.25 6.78 24.19
C GLY A 101 9.88 6.65 22.81
N LEU A 102 11.15 7.06 22.66
CA LEU A 102 11.90 6.92 21.42
C LEU A 102 12.07 5.44 21.03
N LEU A 103 12.51 4.59 21.97
CA LEU A 103 12.70 3.15 21.72
C LEU A 103 11.39 2.46 21.38
N THR A 104 10.32 2.76 22.13
CA THR A 104 8.99 2.21 21.87
C THR A 104 8.44 2.70 20.52
N GLY A 105 8.61 3.99 20.23
CA GLY A 105 8.19 4.59 18.97
C GLY A 105 8.94 4.04 17.77
N ALA A 106 10.22 3.76 17.89
CA ALA A 106 11.00 3.13 16.84
C ALA A 106 10.52 1.69 16.58
N ALA A 107 10.21 0.92 17.63
CA ALA A 107 9.69 -0.43 17.48
C ALA A 107 8.30 -0.46 16.83
N ILE A 108 7.37 0.42 17.24
CA ILE A 108 6.05 0.57 16.62
C ILE A 108 6.18 1.15 15.22
N GLY A 109 7.06 2.14 15.03
CA GLY A 109 7.29 2.84 13.77
C GLY A 109 7.75 1.92 12.65
N THR A 110 8.56 0.92 12.93
CA THR A 110 8.97 -0.08 11.92
C THR A 110 7.78 -0.91 11.43
N GLY A 111 6.89 -1.32 12.32
CA GLY A 111 5.68 -2.05 11.96
C GLY A 111 4.71 -1.23 11.11
N THR A 112 4.46 0.03 11.50
CA THR A 112 3.58 0.94 10.76
C THR A 112 4.18 1.36 9.42
N ALA A 113 5.49 1.55 9.34
CA ALA A 113 6.21 1.85 8.11
C ALA A 113 6.09 0.70 7.10
N GLN A 114 6.29 -0.53 7.54
CA GLN A 114 6.12 -1.70 6.68
C GLN A 114 4.68 -1.85 6.21
N ALA A 115 3.70 -1.70 7.10
CA ALA A 115 2.28 -1.81 6.75
C ALA A 115 1.85 -0.73 5.75
N SER A 116 2.26 0.53 5.94
CA SER A 116 1.91 1.63 5.03
C SER A 116 2.62 1.52 3.68
N GLY A 117 3.90 1.14 3.68
CA GLY A 117 4.66 0.87 2.46
C GLY A 117 4.06 -0.28 1.65
N TYR A 118 3.70 -1.37 2.33
CA TYR A 118 3.06 -2.52 1.69
C TYR A 118 1.68 -2.17 1.12
N ALA A 119 0.84 -1.45 1.86
CA ALA A 119 -0.47 -1.02 1.38
C ALA A 119 -0.37 -0.08 0.17
N THR A 120 0.61 0.84 0.18
CA THR A 120 0.89 1.73 -0.94
C THR A 120 1.38 0.95 -2.16
N GLN A 121 2.28 -0.04 -1.95
CA GLN A 121 2.77 -0.91 -3.01
C GLN A 121 1.63 -1.73 -3.64
N GLN A 122 0.75 -2.30 -2.83
CA GLN A 122 -0.40 -3.06 -3.35
C GLN A 122 -1.34 -2.20 -4.22
N ARG A 123 -1.59 -0.95 -3.81
CA ARG A 123 -2.39 -0.02 -4.61
C ARG A 123 -1.71 0.35 -5.91
N TYR A 124 -0.41 0.61 -5.85
CA TYR A 124 0.41 0.88 -7.03
C TYR A 124 0.37 -0.29 -8.02
N ASP A 125 0.67 -1.51 -7.53
CA ASP A 125 0.68 -2.72 -8.36
C ASP A 125 -0.70 -3.02 -8.95
N GLY A 126 -1.76 -2.82 -8.18
CA GLY A 126 -3.13 -2.97 -8.66
C GLY A 126 -3.46 -2.02 -9.82
N ALA A 127 -3.11 -0.74 -9.68
CA ALA A 127 -3.31 0.26 -10.72
C ALA A 127 -2.46 -0.01 -11.96
N TYR A 128 -1.20 -0.41 -11.76
CA TYR A 128 -0.29 -0.79 -12.83
C TYR A 128 -0.81 -2.00 -13.63
N VAL A 129 -1.23 -3.06 -12.93
CA VAL A 129 -1.80 -4.28 -13.54
C VAL A 129 -3.06 -3.94 -14.34
N GLN A 130 -3.96 -3.13 -13.79
CA GLN A 130 -5.17 -2.71 -14.49
C GLN A 130 -4.85 -1.95 -15.78
N CYS A 131 -3.90 -1.02 -15.73
CA CYS A 131 -3.48 -0.24 -16.89
C CYS A 131 -2.84 -1.12 -17.96
N MET A 132 -1.89 -1.98 -17.59
CA MET A 132 -1.21 -2.90 -18.51
C MET A 132 -2.18 -3.90 -19.15
N TYR A 133 -3.14 -4.40 -18.37
CA TYR A 133 -4.18 -5.27 -18.88
C TYR A 133 -5.08 -4.54 -19.88
N ALA A 134 -5.51 -3.32 -19.55
CA ALA A 134 -6.30 -2.48 -20.45
C ALA A 134 -5.56 -2.15 -21.75
N SER A 135 -4.23 -2.02 -21.68
CA SER A 135 -3.35 -1.85 -22.84
C SER A 135 -3.12 -3.15 -23.64
N GLY A 136 -3.73 -4.27 -23.22
CA GLY A 136 -3.66 -5.55 -23.93
C GLY A 136 -2.39 -6.36 -23.66
N HIS A 137 -1.69 -6.08 -22.55
CA HIS A 137 -0.53 -6.83 -22.10
C HIS A 137 -0.89 -7.99 -21.19
N LYS A 138 0.03 -8.95 -21.08
CA LYS A 138 -0.11 -10.09 -20.18
C LYS A 138 0.50 -9.73 -18.83
N VAL A 139 -0.32 -9.74 -17.79
CA VAL A 139 0.12 -9.50 -16.41
C VAL A 139 -0.22 -10.71 -15.54
N PRO A 140 0.73 -11.16 -14.69
CA PRO A 140 0.42 -12.20 -13.72
C PRO A 140 -0.52 -11.60 -12.67
N VAL A 141 -1.71 -12.10 -12.55
CA VAL A 141 -2.61 -11.81 -11.43
C VAL A 141 -2.26 -12.79 -10.31
N TYR A 142 -1.59 -12.31 -9.27
CA TYR A 142 -1.45 -13.08 -8.03
C TYR A 142 -2.80 -13.07 -7.31
N GLY A 143 -3.47 -14.17 -7.38
CA GLY A 143 -4.74 -14.42 -6.75
C GLY A 143 -5.36 -15.62 -7.45
N ASN A 144 -6.09 -16.45 -6.73
CA ASN A 144 -7.04 -17.35 -7.36
C ASN A 144 -8.02 -16.48 -8.15
N VAL A 145 -7.67 -16.16 -9.40
CA VAL A 145 -8.70 -15.83 -10.37
C VAL A 145 -9.46 -17.15 -10.53
N THR A 146 -10.38 -17.39 -9.63
CA THR A 146 -11.52 -18.19 -9.98
C THR A 146 -12.09 -17.44 -11.17
N TYR A 147 -11.79 -17.91 -12.37
CA TYR A 147 -12.66 -17.68 -13.49
C TYR A 147 -14.01 -18.10 -12.95
N GLY A 148 -14.80 -17.13 -12.48
CA GLY A 148 -16.14 -17.40 -12.02
C GLY A 148 -16.74 -18.24 -13.13
N ALA A 149 -17.19 -19.45 -12.80
CA ALA A 149 -17.93 -20.27 -13.73
C ALA A 149 -18.83 -19.32 -14.51
N PRO A 150 -18.89 -19.40 -15.86
CA PRO A 150 -19.63 -18.45 -16.67
C PRO A 150 -20.92 -18.17 -15.92
N ARG A 151 -21.11 -16.90 -15.49
CA ARG A 151 -22.35 -16.56 -14.78
C ARG A 151 -23.45 -17.17 -15.64
N PRO A 152 -24.28 -18.07 -15.08
CA PRO A 152 -25.41 -18.59 -15.84
C PRO A 152 -26.07 -17.34 -16.42
N ALA A 153 -26.16 -17.28 -17.74
CA ALA A 153 -26.72 -16.12 -18.44
C ALA A 153 -27.95 -15.74 -17.65
N ALA A 154 -27.99 -14.50 -17.11
CA ALA A 154 -29.07 -14.05 -16.27
C ALA A 154 -30.32 -14.51 -17.00
N ARG A 155 -31.09 -15.44 -16.41
CA ARG A 155 -32.32 -15.93 -17.04
C ARG A 155 -33.03 -14.68 -17.46
N ALA A 156 -33.15 -14.49 -18.78
CA ALA A 156 -33.89 -13.36 -19.30
C ALA A 156 -35.21 -13.40 -18.53
N TYR A 157 -35.44 -12.41 -17.72
CA TYR A 157 -36.70 -12.27 -17.02
C TYR A 157 -37.73 -12.22 -18.12
N TYR A 158 -38.43 -13.36 -18.29
CA TYR A 158 -39.56 -13.43 -19.24
C TYR A 158 -40.62 -12.51 -18.64
N TYR A 159 -40.63 -11.28 -19.11
CA TYR A 159 -41.75 -10.37 -18.87
C TYR A 159 -42.92 -10.92 -19.69
N PRO A 160 -43.95 -11.45 -19.04
CA PRO A 160 -45.15 -11.85 -19.79
C PRO A 160 -45.66 -10.58 -20.53
N PRO A 161 -46.07 -10.71 -21.80
CA PRO A 161 -46.63 -9.58 -22.53
C PRO A 161 -47.78 -8.95 -21.72
N PRO A 162 -47.88 -7.61 -21.68
CA PRO A 162 -48.96 -6.98 -20.96
C PRO A 162 -50.29 -7.51 -21.43
N PRO A 163 -51.29 -7.70 -20.54
CA PRO A 163 -52.61 -8.17 -20.92
C PRO A 163 -53.20 -7.23 -22.00
N PRO A 164 -53.91 -7.82 -23.02
CA PRO A 164 -54.51 -6.99 -24.04
C PRO A 164 -55.49 -6.01 -23.43
N PRO A 165 -55.60 -4.79 -23.98
CA PRO A 165 -56.50 -3.78 -23.46
C PRO A 165 -57.96 -4.29 -23.46
N PRO A 166 -58.77 -3.96 -22.44
CA PRO A 166 -60.15 -4.37 -22.35
C PRO A 166 -60.92 -3.93 -23.60
N GLY A 167 -61.48 -4.85 -24.34
CA GLY A 167 -62.27 -4.55 -25.56
C GLY A 167 -61.82 -5.27 -26.84
N TYR A 168 -60.66 -5.93 -26.85
CA TYR A 168 -60.23 -6.71 -28.02
C TYR A 168 -60.74 -8.16 -27.96
N TYR A 169 -62.08 -8.35 -27.92
CA TYR A 169 -62.67 -9.62 -28.28
C TYR A 169 -62.97 -9.60 -29.79
N ARG A 170 -62.21 -10.35 -30.59
CA ARG A 170 -62.63 -10.69 -31.94
C ARG A 170 -63.80 -11.66 -31.82
N PRO A 171 -65.00 -11.31 -32.27
CA PRO A 171 -66.06 -12.32 -32.44
C PRO A 171 -65.64 -13.23 -33.60
N TYR A 172 -65.84 -14.52 -33.45
CA TYR A 172 -65.73 -15.53 -34.48
C TYR A 172 -66.82 -15.37 -35.47
#